data_dc1070677d8876ba684a1c6d634c1a2b
#
_entry.id   dc1070677d8876ba684a1c6d634c1a2b
#
_cell.length_a   1.000
_cell.length_b   1.000
_cell.length_c   1.000
_cell.angle_alpha   90.00
_cell.angle_beta   90.00
_cell.angle_gamma   90.00
#
_symmetry.space_group_name_H-M   'P 1'
#
loop_
_entity.id
_entity.type
_entity.pdbx_description
1 polymer ?
#
loop_
_entity_poly.entity_id
_entity_poly.type
_entity_poly.pdbx_seq_one_letter_code
_entity_poly.pdbx_strand_id
1 'polypeptide(L)'
;MRIEWLVKNNTDQVVVFFNGWGMDKRTFPRLEGEMDKIVCWDYRTLNTDSTPSFIGYKKINVVAWSMGVWAAANILPEWGIQPGHLVAFNGTE
;
A
#
# COMPACT_ATOMS: atom_id res chain seq x y z
N MET A 1 -9.46 -2.12 7.47
CA MET A 1 -8.65 -1.38 6.48
C MET A 1 -9.32 -1.46 5.13
N ARG A 2 -9.33 -0.38 4.40
CA ARG A 2 -9.87 -0.34 3.04
C ARG A 2 -8.75 -0.40 2.03
N ILE A 3 -8.99 -1.09 0.94
CA ILE A 3 -8.00 -1.32 -0.11
C ILE A 3 -8.66 -1.03 -1.45
N GLU A 4 -8.00 -0.25 -2.28
CA GLU A 4 -8.53 0.05 -3.59
C GLU A 4 -7.41 0.11 -4.62
N TRP A 5 -7.66 -0.46 -5.78
CA TRP A 5 -6.77 -0.34 -6.92
C TRP A 5 -6.97 1.02 -7.56
N LEU A 6 -5.91 1.81 -7.64
CA LEU A 6 -5.94 3.08 -8.35
C LEU A 6 -5.61 2.88 -9.82
N VAL A 7 -4.67 1.99 -10.11
CA VAL A 7 -4.27 1.63 -11.46
C VAL A 7 -4.04 0.13 -11.48
N LYS A 8 -4.66 -0.55 -12.41
CA LYS A 8 -4.47 -1.99 -12.59
C LYS A 8 -4.39 -2.31 -14.07
N ASN A 9 -3.19 -2.30 -14.60
CA ASN A 9 -2.93 -2.58 -16.01
C ASN A 9 -2.17 -3.88 -16.22
N ASN A 10 -2.08 -4.69 -15.16
CA ASN A 10 -1.40 -6.00 -15.19
C ASN A 10 0.07 -5.85 -15.60
N THR A 11 0.73 -4.83 -15.06
CA THR A 11 2.17 -4.65 -15.24
C THR A 11 2.91 -5.61 -14.32
N ASP A 12 4.23 -5.64 -14.41
CA ASP A 12 5.04 -6.49 -13.54
C ASP A 12 5.48 -5.81 -12.25
N GLN A 13 5.02 -4.58 -12.02
CA GLN A 13 5.35 -3.81 -10.82
C GLN A 13 4.10 -3.26 -10.18
N VAL A 14 4.07 -3.26 -8.85
CA VAL A 14 2.97 -2.68 -8.09
C VAL A 14 3.53 -1.85 -6.95
N VAL A 15 2.90 -0.71 -6.69
CA VAL A 15 3.19 0.12 -5.52
C VAL A 15 1.98 0.08 -4.60
N VAL A 16 2.23 -0.23 -3.34
CA VAL A 16 1.19 -0.27 -2.31
C VAL A 16 1.41 0.93 -1.40
N PHE A 17 0.40 1.79 -1.32
CA PHE A 17 0.44 2.97 -0.47
C PHE A 17 -0.36 2.71 0.81
N PHE A 18 0.28 2.85 1.94
CA PHE A 18 -0.41 2.86 3.23
C PHE A 18 -0.50 4.30 3.69
N ASN A 19 -1.68 4.90 3.53
CA ASN A 19 -1.86 6.31 3.82
C ASN A 19 -1.87 6.59 5.32
N GLY A 20 -1.66 7.84 5.68
CA GLY A 20 -1.66 8.26 7.08
C GLY A 20 -3.07 8.38 7.63
N TRP A 21 -3.13 8.69 8.93
CA TRP A 21 -4.40 8.86 9.62
C TRP A 21 -5.20 10.02 9.03
N GLY A 22 -6.47 9.78 8.77
CA GLY A 22 -7.36 10.79 8.19
C GLY A 22 -7.23 10.94 6.68
N MET A 23 -6.29 10.26 6.05
CA MET A 23 -6.14 10.26 4.60
C MET A 23 -6.98 9.16 3.99
N ASP A 24 -7.43 9.37 2.77
CA ASP A 24 -8.24 8.39 2.07
C ASP A 24 -7.61 8.04 0.71
N LYS A 25 -8.37 7.33 -0.12
CA LYS A 25 -7.88 6.84 -1.42
C LYS A 25 -7.46 7.96 -2.38
N ARG A 26 -7.86 9.19 -2.13
CA ARG A 26 -7.52 10.32 -2.98
C ARG A 26 -6.19 10.96 -2.62
N THR A 27 -5.64 10.61 -1.46
CA THR A 27 -4.40 11.19 -0.98
C THR A 27 -3.28 10.18 -1.15
N PHE A 28 -2.42 10.40 -2.12
CA PHE A 28 -1.27 9.53 -2.37
C PHE A 28 -0.22 10.33 -3.13
N PRO A 29 1.07 9.95 -3.03
CA PRO A 29 2.11 10.62 -3.80
C PRO A 29 1.89 10.39 -5.29
N ARG A 30 2.15 11.42 -6.07
CA ARG A 30 2.08 11.28 -7.50
C ARG A 30 3.35 10.56 -7.98
N LEU A 31 3.17 9.36 -8.47
CA LEU A 31 4.27 8.61 -9.06
C LEU A 31 4.02 8.47 -10.55
N GLU A 32 5.04 8.76 -11.33
CA GLU A 32 4.98 8.55 -12.76
C GLU A 32 5.39 7.13 -13.09
N GLY A 33 4.86 6.60 -14.16
CA GLY A 33 5.17 5.27 -14.61
C GLY A 33 3.92 4.43 -14.80
N GLU A 34 4.10 3.28 -15.40
CA GLU A 34 3.00 2.41 -15.78
C GLU A 34 2.70 1.33 -14.74
N MET A 35 3.34 1.43 -13.58
CA MET A 35 3.14 0.43 -12.54
C MET A 35 1.71 0.44 -12.01
N ASP A 36 1.26 -0.72 -11.58
CA ASP A 36 -0.02 -0.82 -10.90
C ASP A 36 0.07 -0.16 -9.53
N LYS A 37 -1.03 0.37 -9.03
CA LYS A 37 -1.06 1.12 -7.78
C LYS A 37 -2.24 0.71 -6.93
N ILE A 38 -1.97 0.44 -5.65
CA ILE A 38 -2.98 0.12 -4.65
C ILE A 38 -2.86 1.15 -3.54
N VAL A 39 -3.99 1.59 -2.99
CA VAL A 39 -3.99 2.44 -1.81
C VAL A 39 -4.74 1.75 -0.68
N CYS A 40 -4.18 1.84 0.53
CA CYS A 40 -4.77 1.31 1.75
C CYS A 40 -4.98 2.46 2.73
N TRP A 41 -6.13 2.48 3.38
CA TRP A 41 -6.47 3.52 4.36
C TRP A 41 -7.54 2.99 5.31
N ASP A 42 -7.92 3.80 6.30
CA ASP A 42 -8.95 3.46 7.28
C ASP A 42 -8.54 2.26 8.12
N TYR A 43 -7.67 2.53 9.10
CA TYR A 43 -7.08 1.48 9.92
C TYR A 43 -7.85 1.23 11.21
N ARG A 44 -9.14 1.57 11.27
CA ARG A 44 -9.97 1.26 12.44
C ARG A 44 -10.02 -0.24 12.68
N THR A 45 -9.82 -1.01 11.63
CA THR A 45 -9.60 -2.45 11.72
C THR A 45 -8.60 -2.84 10.65
N LEU A 46 -7.72 -3.77 10.96
CA LEU A 46 -6.76 -4.28 9.98
C LEU A 46 -7.28 -5.50 9.24
N ASN A 47 -8.42 -6.04 9.66
CA ASN A 47 -9.02 -7.16 8.92
C ASN A 47 -9.51 -6.68 7.57
N THR A 48 -9.17 -7.43 6.54
CA THR A 48 -9.66 -7.16 5.20
C THR A 48 -10.38 -8.38 4.68
N ASP A 49 -11.50 -8.17 4.00
CA ASP A 49 -12.23 -9.28 3.42
C ASP A 49 -11.57 -9.79 2.14
N SER A 50 -10.65 -9.02 1.61
CA SER A 50 -9.97 -9.42 0.39
C SER A 50 -8.53 -8.96 0.41
N THR A 51 -7.63 -9.92 0.45
CA THR A 51 -6.20 -9.65 0.26
C THR A 51 -5.94 -9.50 -1.22
N PRO A 52 -5.25 -8.44 -1.65
CA PRO A 52 -4.91 -8.30 -3.06
C PRO A 52 -4.04 -9.46 -3.51
N SER A 53 -4.18 -9.86 -4.77
CA SER A 53 -3.31 -10.87 -5.32
C SER A 53 -2.05 -10.20 -5.86
N PHE A 54 -0.91 -10.69 -5.41
CA PHE A 54 0.38 -10.18 -5.86
C PHE A 54 1.10 -11.17 -6.79
N ILE A 55 0.39 -12.19 -7.24
CA ILE A 55 0.95 -13.18 -8.16
C ILE A 55 1.26 -12.49 -9.49
N GLY A 56 2.47 -12.76 -10.01
CA GLY A 56 2.88 -12.19 -11.27
C GLY A 56 3.66 -10.89 -11.18
N TYR A 57 3.65 -10.25 -10.02
CA TYR A 57 4.43 -9.04 -9.86
C TYR A 57 5.88 -9.39 -9.55
N LYS A 58 6.80 -8.83 -10.35
CA LYS A 58 8.22 -9.00 -10.12
C LYS A 58 8.77 -8.05 -9.09
N LYS A 59 8.13 -6.89 -8.95
CA LYS A 59 8.50 -5.88 -7.96
C LYS A 59 7.28 -5.41 -7.21
N ILE A 60 7.36 -5.47 -5.90
CA ILE A 60 6.33 -4.96 -5.00
C ILE A 60 7.00 -3.91 -4.13
N ASN A 61 6.64 -2.66 -4.32
CA ASN A 61 7.18 -1.56 -3.56
C ASN A 61 6.11 -1.02 -2.62
N VAL A 62 6.53 -0.57 -1.46
CA VAL A 62 5.60 -0.07 -0.45
C VAL A 62 6.00 1.33 -0.05
N VAL A 63 5.01 2.21 -0.01
CA VAL A 63 5.16 3.57 0.51
C VAL A 63 4.17 3.70 1.66
N ALA A 64 4.66 4.03 2.84
CA ALA A 64 3.83 4.12 4.03
C ALA A 64 4.02 5.48 4.69
N TRP A 65 2.93 6.03 5.19
CA TRP A 65 2.89 7.37 5.76
C TRP A 65 2.34 7.35 7.17
N SER A 66 3.10 7.89 8.11
CA SER A 66 2.60 8.09 9.48
C SER A 66 1.96 6.81 10.05
N MET A 67 0.68 6.83 10.33
CA MET A 67 -0.06 5.66 10.81
C MET A 67 0.01 4.49 9.84
N GLY A 68 0.18 4.77 8.56
CA GLY A 68 0.35 3.73 7.55
C GLY A 68 1.60 2.89 7.77
N VAL A 69 2.63 3.44 8.39
CA VAL A 69 3.84 2.68 8.71
C VAL A 69 3.50 1.55 9.68
N TRP A 70 2.70 1.86 10.71
CA TRP A 70 2.24 0.87 11.66
C TRP A 70 1.36 -0.18 10.98
N ALA A 71 0.44 0.26 10.12
CA ALA A 71 -0.46 -0.66 9.43
C ALA A 71 0.33 -1.59 8.51
N ALA A 72 1.31 -1.06 7.77
CA ALA A 72 2.14 -1.88 6.89
C ALA A 72 2.93 -2.91 7.69
N ALA A 73 3.50 -2.52 8.82
CA ALA A 73 4.27 -3.43 9.66
C ALA A 73 3.43 -4.62 10.14
N ASN A 74 2.14 -4.41 10.32
CA ASN A 74 1.23 -5.47 10.78
C ASN A 74 0.64 -6.28 9.63
N ILE A 75 0.41 -5.66 8.49
CA ILE A 75 -0.31 -6.30 7.39
C ILE A 75 0.61 -7.04 6.42
N LEU A 76 1.78 -6.49 6.11
CA LEU A 76 2.65 -7.12 5.12
C LEU A 76 3.04 -8.56 5.48
N PRO A 77 3.38 -8.87 6.75
CA PRO A 77 3.65 -10.26 7.09
C PRO A 77 2.45 -11.18 6.88
N GLU A 78 1.24 -10.69 7.15
CA GLU A 78 0.04 -11.50 6.94
C GLU A 78 -0.22 -11.76 5.47
N TRP A 79 0.16 -10.83 4.62
CA TRP A 79 0.06 -11.01 3.18
C TRP A 79 1.21 -11.86 2.63
N GLY A 80 2.22 -12.15 3.45
CA GLY A 80 3.38 -12.91 3.00
C GLY A 80 4.26 -12.17 2.02
N ILE A 81 4.32 -10.83 2.14
CA ILE A 81 5.02 -9.99 1.19
C ILE A 81 6.29 -9.45 1.79
N GLN A 82 7.38 -9.56 1.01
CA GLN A 82 8.62 -8.83 1.29
C GLN A 82 8.78 -7.78 0.21
N PRO A 83 8.60 -6.49 0.53
CA PRO A 83 8.74 -5.45 -0.49
C PRO A 83 10.18 -5.32 -0.96
N GLY A 84 10.35 -5.09 -2.25
CA GLY A 84 11.67 -4.81 -2.81
C GLY A 84 12.20 -3.48 -2.31
N HIS A 85 11.33 -2.48 -2.20
CA HIS A 85 11.64 -1.18 -1.60
C HIS A 85 10.53 -0.79 -0.65
N LEU A 86 10.92 -0.30 0.51
CA LEU A 86 9.98 0.20 1.50
C LEU A 86 10.41 1.61 1.87
N VAL A 87 9.55 2.57 1.60
CA VAL A 87 9.77 3.96 1.98
C VAL A 87 8.75 4.33 3.03
N ALA A 88 9.23 4.73 4.20
CA ALA A 88 8.37 5.11 5.30
C ALA A 88 8.56 6.59 5.62
N PHE A 89 7.48 7.33 5.67
CA PHE A 89 7.49 8.73 6.06
C PHE A 89 6.90 8.86 7.46
N ASN A 90 7.72 9.27 8.39
CA ASN A 90 7.23 9.54 9.72
C ASN A 90 6.68 10.95 9.74
N GLY A 91 5.53 11.13 9.26
CA GLY A 91 4.91 12.43 9.20
C GLY A 91 4.37 12.87 10.53
N THR A 92 5.14 12.84 11.54
CA THR A 92 4.61 13.14 12.78
C THR A 92 4.53 14.54 13.06
N GLU A 93 4.05 14.69 13.31
CA GLU A 93 3.78 15.55 13.89
C GLU A 93 3.99 16.23 13.88
#